data_3f180c7daae223e589d5b548aab016b7
#
_entry.id   3f180c7daae223e589d5b548aab016b7
#
_cell.length_a   1.000
_cell.length_b   1.000
_cell.length_c   1.000
_cell.angle_alpha   90.00
_cell.angle_beta   90.00
_cell.angle_gamma   90.00
#
_symmetry.space_group_name_H-M   'P 1'
#
loop_
_entity.id
_entity.type
_entity.pdbx_description
1 polymer ?
#
loop_
_entity_poly.entity_id
_entity_poly.type
_entity_poly.pdbx_seq_one_letter_code
_entity_poly.pdbx_strand_id
1 'polypeptide(L)'
;MAFFPELVLLAGALGLFVVTLGASQGARARSGALFVALVALGASIVSLPQSAVLFDGAYRIDAFSQWLKIVISGGYFLVLLLSGKLPDIRQETKAEYYLFLTLSVLGLTMLVSSVEVFSLIIALELSSFPLYLMVAMRRERDGQHVQMESAIKYVMFGVAANGLMFFGFSYLFGLTGSTHLQELFVKLAPISDQPLAIVGLSMAFCGFFYKLAIFPFHFWTPDVYQGASNETAGYIASLPKVGAVAVLVRLVSLATPDNHTIVTLLSALAILSMCYGNLIALVQTDFKRLLGFSGIAHAGYAVVGFTALGIAGFTASLYYIVGYMLMVTACFVVITRVSRDGTNVAIDELAGLHRRSPLLAVTLIVAVFGLAGIPPFVGFIGKFGLLTAALAQGHLALVIITVINTAIAIYYYLQVIRKGVFGEQPGEVAAIALDWPTKLLCVLLIVGIVWLGVAPAPVMNAISSSLSGLNLPQ
;
A
#
# COMPACT_ATOMS: atom_id res chain seq x y z
N MET A 1 9.71 6.80 25.15
CA MET A 1 9.63 5.45 24.54
C MET A 1 8.57 5.37 23.46
N ALA A 2 7.38 5.96 23.63
CA ALA A 2 6.28 5.87 22.65
C ALA A 2 6.61 6.40 21.24
N PHE A 3 7.42 7.47 21.12
CA PHE A 3 7.86 8.11 19.88
C PHE A 3 9.22 7.56 19.37
N PHE A 4 9.65 6.41 19.85
CA PHE A 4 10.97 5.86 19.54
C PHE A 4 11.13 5.42 18.08
N PRO A 5 10.14 4.78 17.43
CA PRO A 5 10.23 4.43 16.00
C PRO A 5 10.49 5.62 15.08
N GLU A 6 9.79 6.73 15.30
CA GLU A 6 9.95 7.96 14.51
C GLU A 6 11.33 8.57 14.71
N LEU A 7 11.83 8.60 15.95
CA LEU A 7 13.19 9.11 16.24
C LEU A 7 14.26 8.28 15.56
N VAL A 8 14.12 6.95 15.52
CA VAL A 8 15.05 6.05 14.83
C VAL A 8 15.04 6.33 13.32
N LEU A 9 13.85 6.47 12.71
CA LEU A 9 13.73 6.77 11.29
C LEU A 9 14.26 8.16 10.96
N LEU A 10 13.99 9.17 11.80
CA LEU A 10 14.50 10.52 11.63
C LEU A 10 16.03 10.57 11.74
N ALA A 11 16.60 9.96 12.77
CA ALA A 11 18.05 9.88 12.93
C ALA A 11 18.70 9.09 11.78
N GLY A 12 18.04 8.02 11.33
CA GLY A 12 18.44 7.25 10.16
C GLY A 12 18.44 8.07 8.88
N ALA A 13 17.39 8.86 8.65
CA ALA A 13 17.28 9.75 7.48
C ALA A 13 18.38 10.82 7.52
N LEU A 14 18.66 11.44 8.69
CA LEU A 14 19.74 12.40 8.83
C LEU A 14 21.11 11.74 8.59
N GLY A 15 21.33 10.53 9.10
CA GLY A 15 22.55 9.77 8.83
C GLY A 15 22.72 9.44 7.35
N LEU A 16 21.65 9.01 6.67
CA LEU A 16 21.66 8.78 5.23
C LEU A 16 21.88 10.07 4.43
N PHE A 17 21.31 11.19 4.86
CA PHE A 17 21.58 12.50 4.26
C PHE A 17 23.08 12.85 4.30
N VAL A 18 23.74 12.63 5.44
CA VAL A 18 25.19 12.83 5.52
C VAL A 18 25.95 11.92 4.56
N VAL A 19 25.47 10.68 4.35
CA VAL A 19 26.07 9.74 3.38
C VAL A 19 25.90 10.26 1.94
N THR A 20 24.81 10.96 1.60
CA THR A 20 24.62 11.52 0.25
C THR A 20 25.59 12.65 -0.08
N LEU A 21 26.16 13.33 0.92
CA LEU A 21 27.15 14.38 0.71
C LEU A 21 28.54 13.85 0.29
N GLY A 22 28.76 12.54 0.42
CA GLY A 22 29.99 11.88 0.00
C GLY A 22 29.93 11.32 -1.43
N ALA A 23 31.10 11.05 -2.05
CA ALA A 23 31.14 10.47 -3.39
C ALA A 23 30.59 9.03 -3.42
N SER A 24 29.62 8.78 -4.31
CA SER A 24 29.14 7.44 -4.76
C SER A 24 29.11 6.31 -3.71
N GLN A 25 28.25 6.40 -2.71
CA GLN A 25 28.23 5.46 -1.58
C GLN A 25 26.93 4.60 -1.51
N GLY A 26 26.33 4.22 -2.64
CA GLY A 26 25.08 3.45 -2.69
C GLY A 26 25.11 2.16 -1.84
N ALA A 27 26.22 1.45 -1.77
CA ALA A 27 26.33 0.24 -0.94
C ALA A 27 26.32 0.57 0.57
N ARG A 28 26.98 1.64 0.99
CA ARG A 28 26.97 2.10 2.38
C ARG A 28 25.59 2.62 2.78
N ALA A 29 24.94 3.39 1.90
CA ALA A 29 23.58 3.86 2.12
C ALA A 29 22.60 2.69 2.28
N ARG A 30 22.71 1.64 1.45
CA ARG A 30 21.91 0.42 1.58
C ARG A 30 22.12 -0.26 2.94
N SER A 31 23.36 -0.47 3.33
CA SER A 31 23.67 -1.11 4.64
C SER A 31 23.16 -0.27 5.80
N GLY A 32 23.32 1.06 5.72
CA GLY A 32 22.77 1.99 6.71
C GLY A 32 21.23 1.93 6.77
N ALA A 33 20.56 1.94 5.62
CA ALA A 33 19.09 1.82 5.55
C ALA A 33 18.58 0.48 6.12
N LEU A 34 19.27 -0.64 5.84
CA LEU A 34 18.93 -1.95 6.40
C LEU A 34 19.10 -1.96 7.94
N PHE A 35 20.18 -1.36 8.45
CA PHE A 35 20.36 -1.21 9.89
C PHE A 35 19.24 -0.37 10.51
N VAL A 36 18.93 0.79 9.92
CA VAL A 36 17.82 1.66 10.36
C VAL A 36 16.50 0.91 10.36
N ALA A 37 16.19 0.11 9.32
CA ALA A 37 14.95 -0.66 9.24
C ALA A 37 14.85 -1.71 10.36
N LEU A 38 15.93 -2.43 10.67
CA LEU A 38 15.95 -3.40 11.75
C LEU A 38 15.78 -2.74 13.13
N VAL A 39 16.47 -1.62 13.35
CA VAL A 39 16.33 -0.86 14.60
C VAL A 39 14.94 -0.26 14.73
N ALA A 40 14.35 0.29 13.64
CA ALA A 40 13.00 0.82 13.62
C ALA A 40 11.94 -0.27 13.89
N LEU A 41 12.12 -1.48 13.33
CA LEU A 41 11.25 -2.62 13.63
C LEU A 41 11.36 -3.01 15.11
N GLY A 42 12.56 -3.13 15.65
CA GLY A 42 12.76 -3.39 17.08
C GLY A 42 12.16 -2.31 17.96
N ALA A 43 12.36 -1.03 17.61
CA ALA A 43 11.76 0.11 18.29
C ALA A 43 10.23 0.06 18.28
N SER A 44 9.61 -0.31 17.13
CA SER A 44 8.17 -0.45 17.01
C SER A 44 7.62 -1.57 17.90
N ILE A 45 8.32 -2.71 17.99
CA ILE A 45 7.92 -3.82 18.87
C ILE A 45 8.02 -3.42 20.34
N VAL A 46 9.12 -2.77 20.75
CA VAL A 46 9.32 -2.29 22.13
C VAL A 46 8.30 -1.21 22.51
N SER A 47 7.91 -0.38 21.56
CA SER A 47 6.95 0.70 21.79
C SER A 47 5.48 0.23 21.78
N LEU A 48 5.19 -1.01 21.41
CA LEU A 48 3.82 -1.54 21.29
C LEU A 48 2.92 -1.29 22.50
N PRO A 49 3.37 -1.48 23.77
CA PRO A 49 2.55 -1.27 24.94
C PRO A 49 2.42 0.22 25.35
N GLN A 50 3.09 1.12 24.64
CA GLN A 50 3.13 2.53 25.00
C GLN A 50 2.02 3.32 24.34
N SER A 51 1.42 4.23 25.11
CA SER A 51 0.46 5.21 24.61
C SER A 51 0.86 6.61 25.05
N ALA A 52 0.63 7.61 24.20
CA ALA A 52 0.91 9.02 24.50
C ALA A 52 0.11 9.94 23.58
N VAL A 53 -0.15 11.13 24.05
CA VAL A 53 -0.67 12.24 23.26
C VAL A 53 0.37 13.33 23.27
N LEU A 54 0.80 13.77 22.09
CA LEU A 54 1.90 14.71 21.90
C LEU A 54 1.44 15.88 21.03
N PHE A 55 2.21 16.98 21.06
CA PHE A 55 1.99 18.16 20.22
C PHE A 55 0.56 18.70 20.35
N ASP A 56 0.16 19.03 21.57
CA ASP A 56 -1.16 19.60 21.89
C ASP A 56 -2.35 18.80 21.33
N GLY A 57 -2.21 17.45 21.31
CA GLY A 57 -3.26 16.55 20.82
C GLY A 57 -3.20 16.25 19.31
N ALA A 58 -2.31 16.86 18.56
CA ALA A 58 -2.21 16.63 17.11
C ALA A 58 -1.65 15.23 16.74
N TYR A 59 -0.96 14.59 17.68
CA TYR A 59 -0.30 13.31 17.46
C TYR A 59 -0.66 12.33 18.57
N ARG A 60 -1.37 11.27 18.22
CA ARG A 60 -1.83 10.26 19.17
C ARG A 60 -1.15 8.91 18.92
N ILE A 61 -0.40 8.47 19.91
CA ILE A 61 0.21 7.14 19.92
C ILE A 61 -0.73 6.23 20.71
N ASP A 62 -1.33 5.28 20.03
CA ASP A 62 -2.29 4.31 20.54
C ASP A 62 -1.95 2.89 20.02
N ALA A 63 -2.62 1.87 20.55
CA ALA A 63 -2.38 0.49 20.12
C ALA A 63 -2.53 0.32 18.59
N PHE A 64 -3.47 1.04 17.97
CA PHE A 64 -3.70 1.03 16.54
C PHE A 64 -2.49 1.55 15.76
N SER A 65 -2.00 2.73 16.11
CA SER A 65 -0.83 3.31 15.43
C SER A 65 0.44 2.50 15.67
N GLN A 66 0.63 1.98 16.89
CA GLN A 66 1.81 1.17 17.21
C GLN A 66 1.83 -0.17 16.45
N TRP A 67 0.67 -0.84 16.34
CA TRP A 67 0.58 -2.05 15.52
C TRP A 67 0.91 -1.77 14.05
N LEU A 68 0.39 -0.68 13.49
CA LEU A 68 0.68 -0.27 12.12
C LEU A 68 2.15 0.11 11.91
N LYS A 69 2.82 0.71 12.91
CA LYS A 69 4.27 0.99 12.83
C LYS A 69 5.10 -0.29 12.74
N ILE A 70 4.68 -1.38 13.39
CA ILE A 70 5.33 -2.69 13.22
C ILE A 70 5.17 -3.17 11.78
N VAL A 71 3.96 -3.07 11.20
CA VAL A 71 3.71 -3.48 9.82
C VAL A 71 4.51 -2.61 8.83
N ILE A 72 4.53 -1.29 9.03
CA ILE A 72 5.27 -0.35 8.17
C ILE A 72 6.78 -0.61 8.26
N SER A 73 7.33 -0.74 9.47
CA SER A 73 8.78 -1.00 9.67
C SER A 73 9.18 -2.38 9.13
N GLY A 74 8.34 -3.40 9.32
CA GLY A 74 8.55 -4.72 8.74
C GLY A 74 8.50 -4.69 7.21
N GLY A 75 7.51 -4.01 6.65
CA GLY A 75 7.40 -3.81 5.20
C GLY A 75 8.57 -3.00 4.63
N TYR A 76 9.07 -2.00 5.36
CA TYR A 76 10.29 -1.25 4.98
C TYR A 76 11.50 -2.18 4.88
N PHE A 77 11.69 -3.07 5.86
CA PHE A 77 12.74 -4.08 5.79
C PHE A 77 12.60 -5.00 4.58
N LEU A 78 11.39 -5.48 4.26
CA LEU A 78 11.14 -6.31 3.07
C LEU A 78 11.45 -5.56 1.77
N VAL A 79 11.07 -4.27 1.68
CA VAL A 79 11.38 -3.42 0.52
C VAL A 79 12.89 -3.19 0.37
N LEU A 80 13.65 -3.04 1.45
CA LEU A 80 15.10 -2.93 1.38
C LEU A 80 15.79 -4.24 0.95
N LEU A 81 15.24 -5.39 1.29
CA LEU A 81 15.69 -6.66 0.74
C LEU A 81 15.40 -6.77 -0.76
N LEU A 82 14.23 -6.25 -1.21
CA LEU A 82 13.86 -6.14 -2.62
C LEU A 82 14.82 -5.21 -3.37
N SER A 83 15.15 -4.04 -2.78
CA SER A 83 16.00 -2.99 -3.35
C SER A 83 17.48 -3.38 -3.33
N GLY A 84 17.85 -4.44 -4.07
CA GLY A 84 19.17 -5.02 -4.08
C GLY A 84 20.24 -4.12 -4.74
N LYS A 85 20.54 -4.38 -6.01
CA LYS A 85 21.60 -3.67 -6.76
C LYS A 85 21.14 -2.36 -7.39
N LEU A 86 19.81 -2.13 -7.49
CA LEU A 86 19.20 -0.98 -8.17
C LEU A 86 19.79 -0.78 -9.59
N PRO A 87 19.63 -1.74 -10.50
CA PRO A 87 20.28 -1.71 -11.79
C PRO A 87 19.80 -0.53 -12.66
N ASP A 88 18.56 -0.10 -12.48
CA ASP A 88 17.90 0.95 -13.25
C ASP A 88 17.97 2.35 -12.59
N ILE A 89 18.79 2.51 -11.56
CA ILE A 89 19.10 3.78 -10.91
C ILE A 89 20.57 4.13 -11.16
N ARG A 90 20.85 5.41 -11.46
CA ARG A 90 22.23 5.88 -11.65
C ARG A 90 23.05 5.68 -10.38
N GLN A 91 24.32 5.29 -10.53
CA GLN A 91 25.20 5.00 -9.40
C GLN A 91 25.35 6.21 -8.45
N GLU A 92 25.36 7.40 -9.01
CA GLU A 92 25.52 8.68 -8.30
C GLU A 92 24.35 8.97 -7.38
N THR A 93 23.12 8.55 -7.75
CA THR A 93 21.88 8.87 -7.02
C THR A 93 21.35 7.70 -6.18
N LYS A 94 22.12 6.61 -6.03
CA LYS A 94 21.70 5.45 -5.20
C LYS A 94 21.61 5.77 -3.71
N ALA A 95 22.43 6.68 -3.21
CA ALA A 95 22.38 7.07 -1.80
C ALA A 95 21.10 7.87 -1.51
N GLU A 96 20.75 8.81 -2.39
CA GLU A 96 19.51 9.59 -2.32
C GLU A 96 18.26 8.72 -2.41
N TYR A 97 18.31 7.63 -3.21
CA TYR A 97 17.22 6.66 -3.28
C TYR A 97 16.87 6.09 -1.90
N TYR A 98 17.87 5.66 -1.13
CA TYR A 98 17.67 5.11 0.22
C TYR A 98 17.24 6.18 1.21
N LEU A 99 17.72 7.42 1.07
CA LEU A 99 17.27 8.57 1.86
C LEU A 99 15.78 8.83 1.62
N PHE A 100 15.36 8.97 0.36
CA PHE A 100 13.96 9.23 0.01
C PHE A 100 13.04 8.09 0.43
N LEU A 101 13.47 6.84 0.30
CA LEU A 101 12.74 5.69 0.80
C LEU A 101 12.53 5.79 2.33
N THR A 102 13.57 6.14 3.09
CA THR A 102 13.49 6.28 4.55
C THR A 102 12.58 7.45 4.96
N LEU A 103 12.66 8.59 4.27
CA LEU A 103 11.78 9.75 4.50
C LEU A 103 10.32 9.41 4.23
N SER A 104 10.05 8.66 3.15
CA SER A 104 8.69 8.21 2.85
C SER A 104 8.14 7.29 3.94
N VAL A 105 8.96 6.38 4.47
CA VAL A 105 8.57 5.50 5.59
C VAL A 105 8.36 6.28 6.88
N LEU A 106 9.21 7.26 7.17
CA LEU A 106 9.00 8.19 8.30
C LEU A 106 7.65 8.90 8.18
N GLY A 107 7.33 9.42 6.98
CA GLY A 107 6.03 10.03 6.71
C GLY A 107 4.86 9.07 6.96
N LEU A 108 4.98 7.78 6.57
CA LEU A 108 3.96 6.77 6.82
C LEU A 108 3.78 6.45 8.31
N THR A 109 4.88 6.37 9.09
CA THR A 109 4.80 6.14 10.54
C THR A 109 4.20 7.33 11.28
N MET A 110 4.50 8.55 10.82
CA MET A 110 3.85 9.76 11.35
C MET A 110 2.37 9.81 10.96
N LEU A 111 2.03 9.44 9.75
CA LEU A 111 0.68 9.50 9.20
C LEU A 111 -0.32 8.66 10.03
N VAL A 112 0.05 7.45 10.43
CA VAL A 112 -0.84 6.56 11.20
C VAL A 112 -1.12 7.03 12.63
N SER A 113 -0.28 7.92 13.17
CA SER A 113 -0.45 8.53 14.50
C SER A 113 -1.03 9.95 14.46
N SER A 114 -1.12 10.58 13.29
CA SER A 114 -1.68 11.91 13.13
C SER A 114 -3.20 11.89 13.35
N VAL A 115 -3.70 12.77 14.21
CA VAL A 115 -5.14 12.90 14.56
C VAL A 115 -5.64 14.35 14.46
N GLU A 116 -4.89 15.18 13.77
CA GLU A 116 -5.22 16.56 13.47
C GLU A 116 -4.96 16.80 11.98
N VAL A 117 -5.80 17.63 11.33
CA VAL A 117 -5.81 17.80 9.87
C VAL A 117 -4.46 18.24 9.30
N PHE A 118 -3.80 19.26 9.91
CA PHE A 118 -2.50 19.73 9.40
C PHE A 118 -1.41 18.68 9.59
N SER A 119 -1.40 17.98 10.72
CA SER A 119 -0.44 16.89 10.96
C SER A 119 -0.64 15.74 9.99
N LEU A 120 -1.89 15.41 9.63
CA LEU A 120 -2.21 14.43 8.59
C LEU A 120 -1.69 14.85 7.22
N ILE A 121 -1.92 16.10 6.83
CA ILE A 121 -1.46 16.66 5.55
C ILE A 121 0.07 16.63 5.47
N ILE A 122 0.77 17.11 6.50
CA ILE A 122 2.24 17.13 6.53
C ILE A 122 2.81 15.71 6.44
N ALA A 123 2.26 14.77 7.22
CA ALA A 123 2.71 13.39 7.20
C ALA A 123 2.40 12.69 5.85
N LEU A 124 1.25 13.00 5.24
CA LEU A 124 0.87 12.52 3.91
C LEU A 124 1.87 13.00 2.85
N GLU A 125 2.20 14.29 2.85
CA GLU A 125 3.16 14.87 1.90
C GLU A 125 4.57 14.36 2.16
N LEU A 126 5.01 14.26 3.41
CA LEU A 126 6.31 13.67 3.75
C LEU A 126 6.43 12.22 3.23
N SER A 127 5.33 11.47 3.24
CA SER A 127 5.32 10.11 2.69
C SER A 127 5.24 10.05 1.16
N SER A 128 4.74 11.09 0.48
CA SER A 128 4.43 11.08 -0.96
C SER A 128 5.49 11.81 -1.79
N PHE A 129 5.98 12.95 -1.32
CA PHE A 129 6.93 13.79 -2.05
C PHE A 129 8.23 13.05 -2.44
N PRO A 130 8.84 12.25 -1.53
CA PRO A 130 9.98 11.42 -1.89
C PRO A 130 9.68 10.44 -3.04
N LEU A 131 8.45 9.92 -3.13
CA LEU A 131 8.07 8.98 -4.18
C LEU A 131 8.03 9.63 -5.56
N TYR A 132 7.58 10.88 -5.64
CA TYR A 132 7.59 11.63 -6.89
C TYR A 132 9.02 11.74 -7.45
N LEU A 133 9.99 12.01 -6.59
CA LEU A 133 11.41 12.07 -6.95
C LEU A 133 11.95 10.68 -7.32
N MET A 134 11.61 9.65 -6.54
CA MET A 134 12.08 8.28 -6.79
C MET A 134 11.59 7.73 -8.13
N VAL A 135 10.41 8.09 -8.62
CA VAL A 135 9.92 7.72 -9.96
C VAL A 135 10.81 8.31 -11.05
N ALA A 136 11.17 9.59 -10.91
CA ALA A 136 12.04 10.29 -11.85
C ALA A 136 13.49 9.80 -11.84
N MET A 137 13.95 9.12 -10.79
CA MET A 137 15.33 8.61 -10.66
C MET A 137 15.63 7.41 -11.57
N ARG A 138 14.64 6.78 -12.19
CA ARG A 138 14.84 5.71 -13.17
C ARG A 138 15.70 6.19 -14.33
N ARG A 139 16.62 5.34 -14.81
CA ARG A 139 17.48 5.67 -15.95
C ARG A 139 16.63 5.89 -17.20
N GLU A 140 17.01 6.91 -17.96
CA GLU A 140 16.53 7.12 -19.31
C GLU A 140 17.10 6.03 -20.23
N ARG A 141 16.26 5.52 -21.15
CA ARG A 141 16.62 4.50 -22.13
C ARG A 141 16.14 4.92 -23.50
N ASP A 142 16.99 4.73 -24.50
CA ASP A 142 16.66 4.95 -25.93
C ASP A 142 16.07 6.34 -26.23
N GLY A 143 16.49 7.38 -25.48
CA GLY A 143 15.98 8.73 -25.64
C GLY A 143 14.51 8.93 -25.22
N GLN A 144 13.89 7.92 -24.58
CA GLN A 144 12.52 8.01 -24.09
C GLN A 144 12.50 8.44 -22.62
N HIS A 145 11.75 9.49 -22.32
CA HIS A 145 11.60 10.05 -20.99
C HIS A 145 10.35 9.50 -20.25
N VAL A 146 10.06 8.20 -20.38
CA VAL A 146 8.87 7.54 -19.81
C VAL A 146 8.79 7.73 -18.29
N GLN A 147 9.92 7.70 -17.58
CA GLN A 147 9.99 7.94 -16.14
C GLN A 147 9.59 9.38 -15.78
N MET A 148 9.96 10.36 -16.61
CA MET A 148 9.62 11.77 -16.39
C MET A 148 8.13 12.01 -16.60
N GLU A 149 7.55 11.47 -17.67
CA GLU A 149 6.11 11.51 -17.92
C GLU A 149 5.34 10.89 -16.75
N SER A 150 5.78 9.72 -16.28
CA SER A 150 5.17 9.04 -15.15
C SER A 150 5.28 9.83 -13.86
N ALA A 151 6.43 10.47 -13.58
CA ALA A 151 6.62 11.32 -12.42
C ALA A 151 5.72 12.56 -12.47
N ILE A 152 5.61 13.22 -13.63
CA ILE A 152 4.73 14.37 -13.83
C ILE A 152 3.26 13.96 -13.62
N LYS A 153 2.79 12.86 -14.21
CA LYS A 153 1.44 12.34 -13.98
C LYS A 153 1.20 12.06 -12.50
N TYR A 154 2.17 11.44 -11.82
CA TYR A 154 2.06 11.13 -10.40
C TYR A 154 1.86 12.40 -9.56
N VAL A 155 2.68 13.44 -9.78
CA VAL A 155 2.55 14.73 -9.09
C VAL A 155 1.23 15.42 -9.43
N MET A 156 0.88 15.54 -10.72
CA MET A 156 -0.29 16.29 -11.17
C MET A 156 -1.60 15.72 -10.61
N PHE A 157 -1.78 14.40 -10.70
CA PHE A 157 -2.96 13.77 -10.10
C PHE A 157 -2.95 13.85 -8.57
N GLY A 158 -1.77 13.80 -7.94
CA GLY A 158 -1.61 13.96 -6.49
C GLY A 158 -2.03 15.34 -6.03
N VAL A 159 -1.51 16.38 -6.66
CA VAL A 159 -1.84 17.78 -6.33
C VAL A 159 -3.34 18.04 -6.51
N ALA A 160 -3.94 17.55 -7.61
CA ALA A 160 -5.37 17.70 -7.84
C ALA A 160 -6.22 17.02 -6.74
N ALA A 161 -5.89 15.76 -6.38
CA ALA A 161 -6.60 15.03 -5.35
C ALA A 161 -6.41 15.64 -3.95
N ASN A 162 -5.20 16.09 -3.63
CA ASN A 162 -4.90 16.78 -2.37
C ASN A 162 -5.58 18.15 -2.29
N GLY A 163 -5.68 18.88 -3.41
CA GLY A 163 -6.47 20.12 -3.49
C GLY A 163 -7.93 19.90 -3.10
N LEU A 164 -8.57 18.86 -3.66
CA LEU A 164 -9.93 18.48 -3.28
C LEU A 164 -10.02 18.11 -1.79
N MET A 165 -9.07 17.34 -1.28
CA MET A 165 -8.99 16.96 0.13
C MET A 165 -8.91 18.20 1.04
N PHE A 166 -8.10 19.19 0.69
CA PHE A 166 -7.98 20.43 1.46
C PHE A 166 -9.29 21.22 1.49
N PHE A 167 -9.99 21.33 0.36
CA PHE A 167 -11.34 21.90 0.33
C PHE A 167 -12.31 21.14 1.21
N GLY A 168 -12.26 19.80 1.20
CA GLY A 168 -13.07 18.97 2.08
C GLY A 168 -12.84 19.29 3.55
N PHE A 169 -11.59 19.30 3.99
CA PHE A 169 -11.25 19.68 5.37
C PHE A 169 -11.62 21.13 5.71
N SER A 170 -11.53 22.07 4.76
CA SER A 170 -11.98 23.45 4.96
C SER A 170 -13.48 23.53 5.23
N TYR A 171 -14.31 22.76 4.51
CA TYR A 171 -15.75 22.68 4.79
C TYR A 171 -16.03 22.06 6.16
N LEU A 172 -15.34 20.98 6.51
CA LEU A 172 -15.49 20.36 7.83
C LEU A 172 -15.07 21.31 8.95
N PHE A 173 -13.98 22.06 8.77
CA PHE A 173 -13.58 23.12 9.70
C PHE A 173 -14.62 24.23 9.78
N GLY A 174 -15.16 24.71 8.67
CA GLY A 174 -16.21 25.72 8.63
C GLY A 174 -17.49 25.33 9.39
N LEU A 175 -17.84 24.03 9.36
CA LEU A 175 -19.00 23.50 10.09
C LEU A 175 -18.74 23.30 11.58
N THR A 176 -17.51 22.98 11.97
CA THR A 176 -17.21 22.47 13.34
C THR A 176 -16.31 23.41 14.14
N GLY A 177 -15.54 24.28 13.48
CA GLY A 177 -14.53 25.12 14.11
C GLY A 177 -13.33 24.35 14.67
N SER A 178 -13.09 23.11 14.24
CA SER A 178 -11.99 22.27 14.75
C SER A 178 -11.24 21.55 13.65
N THR A 179 -9.93 21.32 13.85
CA THR A 179 -9.07 20.49 12.99
C THR A 179 -8.73 19.14 13.63
N HIS A 180 -9.08 18.91 14.91
CA HIS A 180 -8.84 17.65 15.60
C HIS A 180 -9.90 16.62 15.25
N LEU A 181 -9.49 15.41 14.78
CA LEU A 181 -10.42 14.37 14.34
C LEU A 181 -11.41 13.93 15.42
N GLN A 182 -11.00 13.92 16.68
CA GLN A 182 -11.90 13.54 17.78
C GLN A 182 -13.01 14.59 18.00
N GLU A 183 -12.70 15.87 17.87
CA GLU A 183 -13.71 16.93 17.95
C GLU A 183 -14.60 16.93 16.70
N LEU A 184 -14.00 16.72 15.51
CA LEU A 184 -14.76 16.54 14.27
C LEU A 184 -15.78 15.42 14.42
N PHE A 185 -15.39 14.26 14.97
CA PHE A 185 -16.29 13.14 15.20
C PHE A 185 -17.51 13.53 16.03
N VAL A 186 -17.31 14.21 17.17
CA VAL A 186 -18.39 14.63 18.06
C VAL A 186 -19.28 15.70 17.41
N LYS A 187 -18.67 16.70 16.77
CA LYS A 187 -19.40 17.84 16.21
C LYS A 187 -20.11 17.53 14.88
N LEU A 188 -19.59 16.58 14.08
CA LEU A 188 -20.22 16.17 12.82
C LEU A 188 -21.37 15.18 13.03
N ALA A 189 -21.36 14.37 14.10
CA ALA A 189 -22.40 13.37 14.33
C ALA A 189 -23.84 13.90 14.23
N PRO A 190 -24.22 15.04 14.87
CA PRO A 190 -25.59 15.57 14.79
C PRO A 190 -25.93 16.21 13.43
N ILE A 191 -24.96 16.47 12.56
CA ILE A 191 -25.13 17.15 11.27
C ILE A 191 -24.63 16.29 10.10
N SER A 192 -24.37 15.00 10.33
CA SER A 192 -23.76 14.09 9.34
C SER A 192 -24.54 13.97 8.04
N ASP A 193 -25.85 14.18 8.05
CA ASP A 193 -26.74 14.13 6.89
C ASP A 193 -26.87 15.47 6.15
N GLN A 194 -26.27 16.54 6.69
CA GLN A 194 -26.28 17.82 5.98
C GLN A 194 -25.46 17.72 4.68
N PRO A 195 -25.94 18.30 3.56
CA PRO A 195 -25.25 18.22 2.27
C PRO A 195 -23.80 18.69 2.33
N LEU A 196 -23.52 19.77 3.09
CA LEU A 196 -22.18 20.32 3.22
C LEU A 196 -21.24 19.38 4.02
N ALA A 197 -21.74 18.66 5.03
CA ALA A 197 -20.97 17.67 5.78
C ALA A 197 -20.63 16.46 4.88
N ILE A 198 -21.59 15.98 4.10
CA ILE A 198 -21.40 14.87 3.14
C ILE A 198 -20.37 15.25 2.08
N VAL A 199 -20.48 16.44 1.49
CA VAL A 199 -19.53 16.95 0.49
C VAL A 199 -18.15 17.11 1.13
N GLY A 200 -18.05 17.71 2.31
CA GLY A 200 -16.80 17.90 3.05
C GLY A 200 -16.10 16.57 3.33
N LEU A 201 -16.81 15.57 3.85
CA LEU A 201 -16.27 14.22 4.10
C LEU A 201 -15.84 13.53 2.79
N SER A 202 -16.69 13.57 1.76
CA SER A 202 -16.39 12.95 0.47
C SER A 202 -15.13 13.53 -0.18
N MET A 203 -14.97 14.85 -0.10
CA MET A 203 -13.77 15.53 -0.60
C MET A 203 -12.55 15.27 0.29
N ALA A 204 -12.70 15.18 1.61
CA ALA A 204 -11.61 14.85 2.52
C ALA A 204 -11.00 13.44 2.26
N PHE A 205 -11.77 12.53 1.70
CA PHE A 205 -11.26 11.20 1.33
C PHE A 205 -10.40 11.22 0.05
N CYS A 206 -10.50 12.23 -0.82
CA CYS A 206 -9.92 12.23 -2.17
C CYS A 206 -8.40 11.99 -2.18
N GLY A 207 -7.64 12.63 -1.27
CA GLY A 207 -6.19 12.43 -1.18
C GLY A 207 -5.81 10.98 -0.84
N PHE A 208 -6.60 10.30 -0.01
CA PHE A 208 -6.37 8.91 0.34
C PHE A 208 -6.89 7.94 -0.73
N PHE A 209 -7.97 8.30 -1.42
CA PHE A 209 -8.42 7.57 -2.61
C PHE A 209 -7.38 7.62 -3.73
N TYR A 210 -6.74 8.77 -3.95
CA TYR A 210 -5.59 8.87 -4.85
C TYR A 210 -4.47 7.93 -4.41
N LYS A 211 -4.08 7.94 -3.14
CA LYS A 211 -2.98 7.09 -2.64
C LYS A 211 -3.28 5.60 -2.76
N LEU A 212 -4.55 5.19 -2.63
CA LEU A 212 -5.01 3.83 -2.85
C LEU A 212 -5.20 3.48 -4.33
N ALA A 213 -5.31 4.47 -5.20
CA ALA A 213 -5.71 4.33 -6.59
C ALA A 213 -7.18 3.90 -6.77
N ILE A 214 -8.11 4.47 -6.00
CA ILE A 214 -9.55 4.28 -6.15
C ILE A 214 -10.04 5.10 -7.35
N PHE A 215 -11.01 4.56 -8.12
CA PHE A 215 -11.70 5.31 -9.16
C PHE A 215 -12.40 6.56 -8.55
N PRO A 216 -12.30 7.76 -9.17
CA PRO A 216 -11.61 8.12 -10.41
C PRO A 216 -10.14 8.56 -10.23
N PHE A 217 -9.57 8.46 -9.05
CA PHE A 217 -8.21 8.93 -8.73
C PHE A 217 -7.10 7.91 -9.08
N HIS A 218 -7.36 6.98 -9.98
CA HIS A 218 -6.48 5.82 -10.29
C HIS A 218 -5.58 6.01 -11.50
N PHE A 219 -5.78 7.03 -12.34
CA PHE A 219 -5.15 7.15 -13.67
C PHE A 219 -3.62 7.12 -13.66
N TRP A 220 -3.01 7.53 -12.56
CA TRP A 220 -1.56 7.52 -12.41
C TRP A 220 -0.95 6.11 -12.28
N THR A 221 -1.71 5.16 -11.74
CA THR A 221 -1.15 3.90 -11.22
C THR A 221 -0.50 3.02 -12.28
N PRO A 222 -1.13 2.70 -13.42
CA PRO A 222 -0.51 1.85 -14.43
C PRO A 222 0.75 2.47 -15.04
N ASP A 223 0.70 3.79 -15.31
CA ASP A 223 1.80 4.51 -15.93
C ASP A 223 2.98 4.68 -14.98
N VAL A 224 2.72 4.97 -13.70
CA VAL A 224 3.77 5.08 -12.68
C VAL A 224 4.40 3.72 -12.38
N TYR A 225 3.62 2.64 -12.30
CA TYR A 225 4.21 1.31 -12.10
C TYR A 225 5.10 0.90 -13.27
N GLN A 226 4.67 1.19 -14.50
CA GLN A 226 5.45 0.91 -15.70
C GLN A 226 6.68 1.82 -15.82
N GLY A 227 6.54 3.11 -15.53
CA GLY A 227 7.57 4.11 -15.70
C GLY A 227 8.61 4.17 -14.59
N ALA A 228 8.30 3.79 -13.37
CA ALA A 228 9.25 3.71 -12.25
C ALA A 228 10.21 2.51 -12.40
N SER A 229 11.34 2.55 -11.66
CA SER A 229 12.17 1.36 -11.50
C SER A 229 11.38 0.23 -10.84
N ASN A 230 11.79 -1.02 -11.03
CA ASN A 230 11.04 -2.16 -10.52
C ASN A 230 10.91 -2.13 -8.99
N GLU A 231 11.96 -1.70 -8.29
CA GLU A 231 12.01 -1.58 -6.84
C GLU A 231 11.13 -0.42 -6.33
N THR A 232 11.17 0.74 -7.01
CA THR A 232 10.31 1.88 -6.71
C THR A 232 8.84 1.53 -6.89
N ALA A 233 8.50 0.88 -8.02
CA ALA A 233 7.14 0.43 -8.29
C ALA A 233 6.66 -0.57 -7.22
N GLY A 234 7.52 -1.50 -6.78
CA GLY A 234 7.21 -2.45 -5.71
C GLY A 234 6.92 -1.77 -4.37
N TYR A 235 7.67 -0.72 -4.04
CA TYR A 235 7.39 0.09 -2.84
C TYR A 235 6.06 0.85 -2.94
N ILE A 236 5.85 1.58 -4.05
CA ILE A 236 4.61 2.36 -4.28
C ILE A 236 3.38 1.45 -4.26
N ALA A 237 3.51 0.23 -4.80
CA ALA A 237 2.43 -0.75 -4.84
C ALA A 237 2.05 -1.32 -3.46
N SER A 238 2.92 -1.25 -2.49
CA SER A 238 2.82 -1.98 -1.21
C SER A 238 2.55 -1.06 -0.01
N LEU A 239 3.58 -0.56 0.64
CA LEU A 239 3.50 0.15 1.93
C LEU A 239 2.60 1.39 1.95
N PRO A 240 2.65 2.31 0.95
CA PRO A 240 1.82 3.50 0.96
C PRO A 240 0.32 3.21 1.04
N LYS A 241 -0.12 2.08 0.48
CA LYS A 241 -1.52 1.66 0.54
C LYS A 241 -1.96 1.23 1.95
N VAL A 242 -1.05 0.62 2.73
CA VAL A 242 -1.33 0.30 4.14
C VAL A 242 -1.57 1.58 4.94
N GLY A 243 -0.72 2.58 4.79
CA GLY A 243 -0.90 3.88 5.44
C GLY A 243 -2.21 4.57 5.03
N ALA A 244 -2.57 4.52 3.75
CA ALA A 244 -3.81 5.12 3.27
C ALA A 244 -5.06 4.44 3.85
N VAL A 245 -5.10 3.10 3.91
CA VAL A 245 -6.21 2.36 4.55
C VAL A 245 -6.30 2.67 6.04
N ALA A 246 -5.15 2.77 6.72
CA ALA A 246 -5.10 3.10 8.14
C ALA A 246 -5.73 4.47 8.45
N VAL A 247 -5.42 5.48 7.65
CA VAL A 247 -6.03 6.82 7.84
C VAL A 247 -7.48 6.83 7.42
N LEU A 248 -7.85 6.12 6.35
CA LEU A 248 -9.26 6.00 5.97
C LEU A 248 -10.11 5.38 7.07
N VAL A 249 -9.60 4.45 7.89
CA VAL A 249 -10.30 3.98 9.08
C VAL A 249 -10.68 5.15 10.00
N ARG A 250 -9.73 6.05 10.29
CA ARG A 250 -9.99 7.22 11.14
C ARG A 250 -10.93 8.24 10.48
N LEU A 251 -10.84 8.43 9.17
CA LEU A 251 -11.67 9.42 8.46
C LEU A 251 -13.07 8.90 8.17
N VAL A 252 -13.22 7.64 7.76
CA VAL A 252 -14.53 7.04 7.49
C VAL A 252 -15.33 6.88 8.77
N SER A 253 -14.66 6.70 9.91
CA SER A 253 -15.32 6.68 11.21
C SER A 253 -15.95 8.03 11.63
N LEU A 254 -15.64 9.13 10.93
CA LEU A 254 -16.34 10.41 11.09
C LEU A 254 -17.79 10.37 10.53
N ALA A 255 -18.08 9.42 9.65
CA ALA A 255 -19.45 9.19 9.19
C ALA A 255 -20.20 8.33 10.22
N THR A 256 -21.47 8.69 10.49
CA THR A 256 -22.35 7.88 11.34
C THR A 256 -22.78 6.61 10.60
N PRO A 257 -23.07 5.50 11.32
CA PRO A 257 -23.54 4.26 10.70
C PRO A 257 -24.79 4.43 9.83
N ASP A 258 -25.65 5.40 10.15
CA ASP A 258 -26.89 5.69 9.43
C ASP A 258 -26.69 6.58 8.17
N ASN A 259 -25.45 7.00 7.88
CA ASN A 259 -25.19 7.86 6.71
C ASN A 259 -25.20 7.06 5.42
N HIS A 260 -26.40 6.78 4.90
CA HIS A 260 -26.61 6.02 3.66
C HIS A 260 -25.93 6.64 2.44
N THR A 261 -25.72 7.95 2.41
CA THR A 261 -25.07 8.63 1.28
C THR A 261 -23.59 8.30 1.20
N ILE A 262 -22.87 8.33 2.32
CA ILE A 262 -21.43 7.94 2.37
C ILE A 262 -21.28 6.45 2.04
N VAL A 263 -22.14 5.58 2.58
CA VAL A 263 -22.13 4.14 2.27
C VAL A 263 -22.35 3.90 0.77
N THR A 264 -23.31 4.61 0.16
CA THR A 264 -23.60 4.52 -1.29
C THR A 264 -22.41 5.00 -2.11
N LEU A 265 -21.79 6.11 -1.72
CA LEU A 265 -20.58 6.63 -2.37
C LEU A 265 -19.44 5.60 -2.32
N LEU A 266 -19.12 5.08 -1.14
CA LEU A 266 -18.06 4.08 -0.96
C LEU A 266 -18.36 2.80 -1.77
N SER A 267 -19.61 2.36 -1.78
CA SER A 267 -20.06 1.19 -2.58
C SER A 267 -19.87 1.43 -4.07
N ALA A 268 -20.29 2.58 -4.58
CA ALA A 268 -20.13 2.94 -5.99
C ALA A 268 -18.64 3.00 -6.39
N LEU A 269 -17.82 3.65 -5.58
CA LEU A 269 -16.36 3.74 -5.82
C LEU A 269 -15.68 2.36 -5.78
N ALA A 270 -16.09 1.49 -4.85
CA ALA A 270 -15.61 0.12 -4.78
C ALA A 270 -15.96 -0.67 -6.05
N ILE A 271 -17.23 -0.63 -6.49
CA ILE A 271 -17.71 -1.30 -7.71
C ILE A 271 -16.95 -0.81 -8.93
N LEU A 272 -16.87 0.52 -9.13
CA LEU A 272 -16.19 1.10 -10.28
C LEU A 272 -14.71 0.74 -10.31
N SER A 273 -14.04 0.77 -9.16
CA SER A 273 -12.63 0.38 -9.05
C SER A 273 -12.40 -1.09 -9.37
N MET A 274 -13.26 -1.98 -8.85
CA MET A 274 -13.16 -3.41 -9.13
C MET A 274 -13.42 -3.73 -10.60
N CYS A 275 -14.51 -3.18 -11.17
CA CYS A 275 -14.86 -3.42 -12.56
C CYS A 275 -13.80 -2.87 -13.53
N TYR A 276 -13.42 -1.61 -13.35
CA TYR A 276 -12.40 -0.97 -14.20
C TYR A 276 -11.06 -1.70 -14.12
N GLY A 277 -10.59 -1.92 -12.90
CA GLY A 277 -9.29 -2.56 -12.68
C GLY A 277 -9.21 -3.97 -13.25
N ASN A 278 -10.20 -4.82 -12.97
CA ASN A 278 -10.20 -6.20 -13.43
C ASN A 278 -10.40 -6.35 -14.94
N LEU A 279 -11.31 -5.56 -15.55
CA LEU A 279 -11.57 -5.66 -16.99
C LEU A 279 -10.35 -5.22 -17.81
N ILE A 280 -9.65 -4.17 -17.40
CA ILE A 280 -8.47 -3.71 -18.13
C ILE A 280 -7.26 -4.60 -17.85
N ALA A 281 -7.14 -5.22 -16.66
CA ALA A 281 -6.09 -6.18 -16.36
C ALA A 281 -6.09 -7.39 -17.31
N LEU A 282 -7.26 -7.80 -17.83
CA LEU A 282 -7.40 -8.95 -18.76
C LEU A 282 -6.56 -8.83 -20.05
N VAL A 283 -6.33 -7.60 -20.53
CA VAL A 283 -5.66 -7.34 -21.81
C VAL A 283 -4.20 -6.89 -21.66
N GLN A 284 -3.69 -6.83 -20.43
CA GLN A 284 -2.32 -6.37 -20.20
C GLN A 284 -1.29 -7.46 -20.54
N THR A 285 -0.20 -7.03 -21.15
CA THR A 285 0.97 -7.87 -21.50
C THR A 285 2.20 -7.54 -20.66
N ASP A 286 2.34 -6.31 -20.18
CA ASP A 286 3.36 -5.88 -19.23
C ASP A 286 2.92 -6.27 -17.80
N PHE A 287 3.80 -6.96 -17.06
CA PHE A 287 3.43 -7.49 -15.75
C PHE A 287 3.25 -6.38 -14.70
N LYS A 288 4.03 -5.28 -14.76
CA LYS A 288 3.84 -4.13 -13.86
C LYS A 288 2.53 -3.41 -14.14
N ARG A 289 2.14 -3.25 -15.43
CA ARG A 289 0.84 -2.67 -15.77
C ARG A 289 -0.32 -3.55 -15.32
N LEU A 290 -0.19 -4.88 -15.49
CA LEU A 290 -1.18 -5.81 -14.95
C LEU A 290 -1.34 -5.63 -13.44
N LEU A 291 -0.22 -5.58 -12.68
CA LEU A 291 -0.25 -5.34 -11.24
C LEU A 291 -0.81 -3.95 -10.89
N GLY A 292 -0.62 -2.94 -11.73
CA GLY A 292 -1.21 -1.62 -11.58
C GLY A 292 -2.74 -1.67 -11.65
N PHE A 293 -3.31 -2.26 -12.71
CA PHE A 293 -4.76 -2.39 -12.88
C PHE A 293 -5.37 -3.32 -11.83
N SER A 294 -4.75 -4.47 -11.57
CA SER A 294 -5.19 -5.32 -10.47
C SER A 294 -5.14 -4.61 -9.12
N GLY A 295 -4.13 -3.75 -8.91
CA GLY A 295 -3.98 -2.92 -7.72
C GLY A 295 -5.12 -1.92 -7.52
N ILE A 296 -5.74 -1.42 -8.61
CA ILE A 296 -6.96 -0.60 -8.58
C ILE A 296 -8.15 -1.47 -8.11
N ALA A 297 -8.29 -2.68 -8.65
CA ALA A 297 -9.33 -3.61 -8.21
C ALA A 297 -9.16 -4.01 -6.73
N HIS A 298 -7.92 -4.28 -6.28
CA HIS A 298 -7.63 -4.60 -4.88
C HIS A 298 -7.93 -3.44 -3.93
N ALA A 299 -7.71 -2.19 -4.35
CA ALA A 299 -8.15 -1.02 -3.62
C ALA A 299 -9.68 -0.98 -3.50
N GLY A 300 -10.40 -1.29 -4.58
CA GLY A 300 -11.86 -1.45 -4.56
C GLY A 300 -12.32 -2.51 -3.57
N TYR A 301 -11.68 -3.69 -3.53
CA TYR A 301 -11.98 -4.72 -2.52
C TYR A 301 -11.76 -4.18 -1.09
N ALA A 302 -10.67 -3.47 -0.81
CA ALA A 302 -10.43 -2.91 0.51
C ALA A 302 -11.51 -1.91 0.93
N VAL A 303 -12.08 -1.14 -0.02
CA VAL A 303 -13.17 -0.19 0.27
C VAL A 303 -14.50 -0.89 0.60
N VAL A 304 -14.73 -2.12 0.11
CA VAL A 304 -15.93 -2.91 0.49
C VAL A 304 -16.05 -3.04 2.01
N GLY A 305 -14.95 -3.25 2.75
CA GLY A 305 -15.01 -3.32 4.20
C GLY A 305 -15.42 -2.00 4.88
N PHE A 306 -15.11 -0.86 4.27
CA PHE A 306 -15.51 0.44 4.80
C PHE A 306 -17.04 0.69 4.70
N THR A 307 -17.75 0.01 3.81
CA THR A 307 -19.21 0.15 3.69
C THR A 307 -19.96 -0.38 4.91
N ALA A 308 -19.31 -1.21 5.73
CA ALA A 308 -19.88 -1.71 6.97
C ALA A 308 -19.83 -0.68 8.13
N LEU A 309 -19.11 0.43 7.99
CA LEU A 309 -18.94 1.51 8.98
C LEU A 309 -18.71 1.02 10.43
N GLY A 310 -18.05 -0.14 10.62
CA GLY A 310 -17.85 -0.73 11.93
C GLY A 310 -16.54 -1.50 12.05
N ILE A 311 -16.21 -1.91 13.28
CA ILE A 311 -14.94 -2.58 13.62
C ILE A 311 -14.68 -3.82 12.75
N ALA A 312 -15.72 -4.61 12.46
CA ALA A 312 -15.58 -5.82 11.64
C ALA A 312 -15.10 -5.49 10.21
N GLY A 313 -15.70 -4.48 9.57
CA GLY A 313 -15.32 -4.05 8.22
C GLY A 313 -13.93 -3.41 8.18
N PHE A 314 -13.61 -2.56 9.17
CA PHE A 314 -12.30 -1.92 9.27
C PHE A 314 -11.19 -2.96 9.54
N THR A 315 -11.46 -3.96 10.40
CA THR A 315 -10.56 -5.09 10.64
C THR A 315 -10.30 -5.86 9.35
N ALA A 316 -11.35 -6.18 8.59
CA ALA A 316 -11.22 -6.90 7.32
C ALA A 316 -10.43 -6.10 6.29
N SER A 317 -10.65 -4.77 6.17
CA SER A 317 -9.92 -3.89 5.26
C SER A 317 -8.44 -3.81 5.60
N LEU A 318 -8.09 -3.64 6.87
CA LEU A 318 -6.70 -3.59 7.33
C LEU A 318 -5.99 -4.93 7.14
N TYR A 319 -6.63 -6.01 7.53
CA TYR A 319 -6.10 -7.35 7.32
C TYR A 319 -5.83 -7.63 5.83
N TYR A 320 -6.80 -7.28 4.99
CA TYR A 320 -6.70 -7.47 3.55
C TYR A 320 -5.54 -6.68 2.93
N ILE A 321 -5.38 -5.39 3.30
CA ILE A 321 -4.31 -4.57 2.71
C ILE A 321 -2.93 -4.97 3.19
N VAL A 322 -2.78 -5.48 4.41
CA VAL A 322 -1.53 -6.07 4.91
C VAL A 322 -1.20 -7.34 4.12
N GLY A 323 -2.16 -8.22 3.90
CA GLY A 323 -2.00 -9.38 3.03
C GLY A 323 -1.63 -9.00 1.60
N TYR A 324 -2.31 -7.98 1.03
CA TYR A 324 -2.01 -7.45 -0.30
C TYR A 324 -0.57 -6.94 -0.41
N MET A 325 -0.08 -6.22 0.61
CA MET A 325 1.30 -5.75 0.66
C MET A 325 2.31 -6.89 0.48
N LEU A 326 2.11 -8.01 1.18
CA LEU A 326 3.00 -9.18 1.06
C LEU A 326 2.91 -9.82 -0.33
N MET A 327 1.70 -10.02 -0.84
CA MET A 327 1.47 -10.65 -2.14
C MET A 327 2.03 -9.83 -3.31
N VAL A 328 1.78 -8.51 -3.32
CA VAL A 328 2.30 -7.64 -4.38
C VAL A 328 3.81 -7.51 -4.30
N THR A 329 4.40 -7.42 -3.10
CA THR A 329 5.86 -7.42 -2.92
C THR A 329 6.47 -8.70 -3.47
N ALA A 330 5.86 -9.87 -3.27
CA ALA A 330 6.31 -11.14 -3.82
C ALA A 330 6.31 -11.15 -5.36
N CYS A 331 5.29 -10.55 -6.01
CA CYS A 331 5.30 -10.36 -7.46
C CYS A 331 6.47 -9.48 -7.91
N PHE A 332 6.74 -8.38 -7.19
CA PHE A 332 7.85 -7.49 -7.52
C PHE A 332 9.23 -8.11 -7.27
N VAL A 333 9.37 -9.05 -6.32
CA VAL A 333 10.61 -9.86 -6.20
C VAL A 333 10.87 -10.62 -7.48
N VAL A 334 9.86 -11.26 -8.05
CA VAL A 334 9.99 -11.99 -9.31
C VAL A 334 10.35 -11.05 -10.46
N ILE A 335 9.64 -9.93 -10.59
CA ILE A 335 9.94 -8.90 -11.63
C ILE A 335 11.40 -8.44 -11.54
N THR A 336 11.87 -8.06 -10.35
CA THR A 336 13.24 -7.54 -10.16
C THR A 336 14.33 -8.57 -10.48
N ARG A 337 14.05 -9.87 -10.33
CA ARG A 337 15.05 -10.93 -10.57
C ARG A 337 14.97 -11.52 -11.98
N VAL A 338 13.83 -11.47 -12.63
CA VAL A 338 13.67 -11.86 -14.04
C VAL A 338 14.14 -10.75 -14.98
N SER A 339 13.93 -9.50 -14.56
CA SER A 339 14.31 -8.31 -15.32
C SER A 339 15.80 -8.29 -15.68
N ARG A 340 16.11 -7.99 -16.94
CA ARG A 340 17.48 -7.73 -17.40
C ARG A 340 17.74 -6.23 -17.23
N ASP A 341 18.76 -5.89 -16.45
CA ASP A 341 19.19 -4.51 -16.21
C ASP A 341 18.08 -3.51 -15.77
N GLY A 342 17.03 -4.02 -15.07
CA GLY A 342 15.93 -3.19 -14.58
C GLY A 342 14.83 -2.86 -15.61
N THR A 343 14.87 -3.46 -16.82
CA THR A 343 13.77 -3.31 -17.81
C THR A 343 12.45 -3.84 -17.28
N ASN A 344 11.36 -3.36 -17.87
CA ASN A 344 10.05 -3.93 -17.62
C ASN A 344 9.99 -5.37 -18.11
N VAL A 345 9.15 -6.19 -17.47
CA VAL A 345 9.04 -7.63 -17.77
C VAL A 345 7.66 -7.88 -18.39
N ALA A 346 7.65 -8.40 -19.61
CA ALA A 346 6.43 -8.93 -20.21
C ALA A 346 6.04 -10.25 -19.55
N ILE A 347 4.74 -10.57 -19.51
CA ILE A 347 4.25 -11.81 -18.89
C ILE A 347 4.88 -13.04 -19.57
N ASP A 348 5.09 -13.00 -20.88
CA ASP A 348 5.67 -14.10 -21.64
C ASP A 348 7.19 -14.29 -21.34
N GLU A 349 7.90 -13.25 -20.85
CA GLU A 349 9.31 -13.33 -20.41
C GLU A 349 9.47 -14.11 -19.08
N LEU A 350 8.38 -14.32 -18.35
CA LEU A 350 8.35 -15.19 -17.17
C LEU A 350 8.41 -16.69 -17.55
N ALA A 351 8.22 -17.03 -18.85
CA ALA A 351 8.12 -18.44 -19.30
C ALA A 351 9.30 -19.30 -18.83
N GLY A 352 8.99 -20.54 -18.45
CA GLY A 352 9.97 -21.50 -17.94
C GLY A 352 10.55 -21.16 -16.56
N LEU A 353 9.90 -20.26 -15.77
CA LEU A 353 10.42 -19.82 -14.48
C LEU A 353 10.70 -21.00 -13.52
N HIS A 354 9.91 -22.07 -13.59
CA HIS A 354 10.11 -23.27 -12.77
C HIS A 354 11.46 -23.97 -13.04
N ARG A 355 11.99 -23.87 -14.27
CA ARG A 355 13.32 -24.41 -14.64
C ARG A 355 14.43 -23.39 -14.35
N ARG A 356 14.16 -22.09 -14.55
CA ARG A 356 15.12 -21.00 -14.32
C ARG A 356 15.42 -20.78 -12.84
N SER A 357 14.42 -20.80 -12.00
CA SER A 357 14.52 -20.66 -10.53
C SER A 357 13.26 -21.20 -9.86
N PRO A 358 13.28 -22.42 -9.31
CA PRO A 358 12.14 -23.03 -8.62
C PRO A 358 11.60 -22.17 -7.47
N LEU A 359 12.49 -21.50 -6.71
CA LEU A 359 12.08 -20.64 -5.59
C LEU A 359 11.29 -19.42 -6.07
N LEU A 360 11.70 -18.76 -7.17
CA LEU A 360 10.94 -17.67 -7.75
C LEU A 360 9.60 -18.13 -8.32
N ALA A 361 9.55 -19.32 -8.92
CA ALA A 361 8.32 -19.90 -9.42
C ALA A 361 7.31 -20.15 -8.29
N VAL A 362 7.74 -20.75 -7.18
CA VAL A 362 6.90 -20.94 -5.99
C VAL A 362 6.47 -19.60 -5.40
N THR A 363 7.38 -18.63 -5.32
CA THR A 363 7.06 -17.27 -4.83
C THR A 363 5.96 -16.63 -5.70
N LEU A 364 6.06 -16.74 -7.02
CA LEU A 364 5.06 -16.20 -7.95
C LEU A 364 3.72 -16.91 -7.80
N ILE A 365 3.72 -18.25 -7.73
CA ILE A 365 2.50 -19.07 -7.57
C ILE A 365 1.76 -18.66 -6.29
N VAL A 366 2.47 -18.64 -5.16
CA VAL A 366 1.89 -18.27 -3.85
C VAL A 366 1.33 -16.85 -3.87
N ALA A 367 2.09 -15.89 -4.43
CA ALA A 367 1.66 -14.50 -4.53
C ALA A 367 0.41 -14.35 -5.40
N VAL A 368 0.42 -14.93 -6.59
CA VAL A 368 -0.65 -14.78 -7.58
C VAL A 368 -1.92 -15.53 -7.14
N PHE A 369 -1.81 -16.73 -6.56
CA PHE A 369 -2.95 -17.42 -5.97
C PHE A 369 -3.53 -16.67 -4.78
N GLY A 370 -2.66 -16.06 -3.97
CA GLY A 370 -3.11 -15.15 -2.91
C GLY A 370 -3.89 -13.96 -3.45
N LEU A 371 -3.38 -13.25 -4.46
CA LEU A 371 -4.08 -12.13 -5.12
C LEU A 371 -5.41 -12.57 -5.76
N ALA A 372 -5.43 -13.73 -6.38
CA ALA A 372 -6.66 -14.33 -6.90
C ALA A 372 -7.70 -14.61 -5.81
N GLY A 373 -7.24 -14.84 -4.57
CA GLY A 373 -8.12 -15.18 -3.44
C GLY A 373 -8.44 -16.66 -3.39
N ILE A 374 -7.43 -17.53 -3.64
CA ILE A 374 -7.55 -18.98 -3.57
C ILE A 374 -7.11 -19.46 -2.17
N PRO A 375 -7.86 -20.37 -1.50
CA PRO A 375 -7.38 -21.00 -0.28
C PRO A 375 -6.08 -21.80 -0.53
N PRO A 376 -5.14 -21.91 0.42
CA PRO A 376 -5.16 -21.44 1.80
C PRO A 376 -4.46 -20.07 2.04
N PHE A 377 -4.40 -19.19 1.06
CA PHE A 377 -3.63 -17.97 1.12
C PHE A 377 -4.39 -16.81 1.77
N VAL A 378 -3.65 -15.83 2.30
CA VAL A 378 -4.17 -14.64 3.02
C VAL A 378 -5.24 -13.86 2.24
N GLY A 379 -5.12 -13.79 0.91
CA GLY A 379 -6.07 -13.08 0.06
C GLY A 379 -7.48 -13.66 0.09
N PHE A 380 -7.63 -14.98 0.25
CA PHE A 380 -8.93 -15.61 0.42
C PHE A 380 -9.58 -15.18 1.74
N ILE A 381 -8.87 -15.33 2.85
CA ILE A 381 -9.38 -14.96 4.19
C ILE A 381 -9.74 -13.47 4.25
N GLY A 382 -8.87 -12.62 3.68
CA GLY A 382 -9.13 -11.18 3.64
C GLY A 382 -10.39 -10.84 2.82
N LYS A 383 -10.54 -11.38 1.60
CA LYS A 383 -11.75 -11.19 0.79
C LYS A 383 -13.00 -11.73 1.48
N PHE A 384 -12.90 -12.91 2.08
CA PHE A 384 -14.01 -13.51 2.81
C PHE A 384 -14.47 -12.62 3.97
N GLY A 385 -13.52 -12.06 4.74
CA GLY A 385 -13.83 -11.10 5.81
C GLY A 385 -14.53 -9.83 5.31
N LEU A 386 -14.10 -9.28 4.16
CA LEU A 386 -14.74 -8.12 3.54
C LEU A 386 -16.18 -8.43 3.13
N LEU A 387 -16.41 -9.59 2.49
CA LEU A 387 -17.73 -10.03 2.04
C LEU A 387 -18.67 -10.26 3.22
N THR A 388 -18.22 -10.92 4.27
CA THR A 388 -19.03 -11.20 5.47
C THR A 388 -19.40 -9.92 6.21
N ALA A 389 -18.48 -8.95 6.31
CA ALA A 389 -18.75 -7.65 6.92
C ALA A 389 -19.81 -6.84 6.12
N ALA A 390 -19.69 -6.79 4.80
CA ALA A 390 -20.65 -6.11 3.93
C ALA A 390 -22.01 -6.81 3.93
N LEU A 391 -22.04 -8.15 3.93
CA LEU A 391 -23.27 -8.94 3.97
C LEU A 391 -24.03 -8.74 5.28
N ALA A 392 -23.33 -8.65 6.42
CA ALA A 392 -23.93 -8.41 7.72
C ALA A 392 -24.68 -7.07 7.80
N GLN A 393 -24.30 -6.09 6.96
CA GLN A 393 -24.99 -4.80 6.82
C GLN A 393 -26.02 -4.79 5.67
N GLY A 394 -26.34 -5.94 5.09
CA GLY A 394 -27.36 -6.07 4.06
C GLY A 394 -26.94 -5.65 2.65
N HIS A 395 -25.65 -5.40 2.38
CA HIS A 395 -25.14 -4.96 1.08
C HIS A 395 -25.00 -6.13 0.08
N LEU A 396 -26.05 -6.93 -0.12
CA LEU A 396 -26.04 -8.14 -0.95
C LEU A 396 -25.58 -7.86 -2.39
N ALA A 397 -26.07 -6.79 -3.01
CA ALA A 397 -25.69 -6.43 -4.37
C ALA A 397 -24.18 -6.17 -4.52
N LEU A 398 -23.58 -5.45 -3.56
CA LEU A 398 -22.14 -5.19 -3.51
C LEU A 398 -21.35 -6.51 -3.36
N VAL A 399 -21.84 -7.42 -2.50
CA VAL A 399 -21.24 -8.75 -2.30
C VAL A 399 -21.23 -9.55 -3.60
N ILE A 400 -22.38 -9.62 -4.31
CA ILE A 400 -22.49 -10.35 -5.59
C ILE A 400 -21.51 -9.78 -6.63
N ILE A 401 -21.46 -8.46 -6.79
CA ILE A 401 -20.56 -7.80 -7.73
C ILE A 401 -19.09 -8.07 -7.35
N THR A 402 -18.76 -8.09 -6.07
CA THR A 402 -17.41 -8.38 -5.56
C THR A 402 -16.99 -9.83 -5.88
N VAL A 403 -17.92 -10.78 -5.75
CA VAL A 403 -17.66 -12.19 -6.10
C VAL A 403 -17.45 -12.35 -7.62
N ILE A 404 -18.28 -11.72 -8.45
CA ILE A 404 -18.11 -11.73 -9.92
C ILE A 404 -16.74 -11.15 -10.31
N ASN A 405 -16.36 -10.01 -9.73
CA ASN A 405 -15.06 -9.39 -9.98
C ASN A 405 -13.90 -10.27 -9.52
N THR A 406 -14.07 -11.01 -8.44
CA THR A 406 -13.06 -11.99 -8.00
C THR A 406 -12.91 -13.13 -9.02
N ALA A 407 -14.00 -13.63 -9.59
CA ALA A 407 -13.95 -14.64 -10.65
C ALA A 407 -13.22 -14.13 -11.91
N ILE A 408 -13.46 -12.88 -12.32
CA ILE A 408 -12.71 -12.24 -13.41
C ILE A 408 -11.21 -12.17 -13.09
N ALA A 409 -10.86 -11.79 -11.85
CA ALA A 409 -9.47 -11.69 -11.42
C ALA A 409 -8.75 -13.04 -11.47
N ILE A 410 -9.39 -14.14 -11.08
CA ILE A 410 -8.82 -15.49 -11.14
C ILE A 410 -8.34 -15.81 -12.56
N TYR A 411 -9.07 -15.43 -13.59
CA TYR A 411 -8.74 -15.73 -14.98
C TYR A 411 -7.37 -15.16 -15.41
N TYR A 412 -7.14 -13.84 -15.24
CA TYR A 412 -5.86 -13.27 -15.69
C TYR A 412 -4.69 -13.68 -14.78
N TYR A 413 -4.92 -13.93 -13.51
CA TYR A 413 -3.89 -14.44 -12.62
C TYR A 413 -3.49 -15.87 -12.97
N LEU A 414 -4.44 -16.74 -13.29
CA LEU A 414 -4.13 -18.09 -13.80
C LEU A 414 -3.40 -18.04 -15.15
N GLN A 415 -3.70 -17.07 -16.01
CA GLN A 415 -2.92 -16.86 -17.23
C GLN A 415 -1.45 -16.52 -16.95
N VAL A 416 -1.17 -15.67 -15.94
CA VAL A 416 0.21 -15.36 -15.52
C VAL A 416 0.94 -16.65 -15.11
N ILE A 417 0.30 -17.52 -14.33
CA ILE A 417 0.90 -18.80 -13.92
C ILE A 417 1.10 -19.71 -15.12
N ARG A 418 0.08 -19.87 -15.96
CA ARG A 418 0.14 -20.76 -17.13
C ARG A 418 1.26 -20.34 -18.08
N LYS A 419 1.33 -19.06 -18.43
CA LYS A 419 2.34 -18.54 -19.36
C LYS A 419 3.71 -18.42 -18.71
N GLY A 420 3.79 -17.88 -17.49
CA GLY A 420 5.05 -17.56 -16.84
C GLY A 420 5.74 -18.78 -16.23
N VAL A 421 5.00 -19.63 -15.52
CA VAL A 421 5.61 -20.77 -14.83
C VAL A 421 5.76 -21.96 -15.77
N PHE A 422 4.70 -22.31 -16.51
CA PHE A 422 4.61 -23.53 -17.31
C PHE A 422 4.78 -23.30 -18.82
N GLY A 423 4.87 -22.04 -19.26
CA GLY A 423 5.13 -21.72 -20.68
C GLY A 423 6.48 -22.26 -21.12
N GLU A 424 6.55 -22.73 -22.37
CA GLU A 424 7.82 -23.16 -22.98
C GLU A 424 8.57 -21.94 -23.52
N GLN A 425 9.86 -21.86 -23.19
CA GLN A 425 10.77 -20.94 -23.89
C GLN A 425 11.54 -21.74 -24.96
N PRO A 426 11.59 -21.28 -26.20
CA PRO A 426 12.47 -21.87 -27.21
C PRO A 426 13.93 -21.60 -26.86
N GLY A 427 14.71 -22.69 -26.65
CA GLY A 427 16.16 -22.64 -26.41
C GLY A 427 16.61 -23.00 -24.99
N GLU A 428 17.93 -22.95 -24.76
CA GLU A 428 18.52 -23.13 -23.44
C GLU A 428 18.15 -22.00 -22.50
N VAL A 429 17.50 -22.32 -21.40
CA VAL A 429 17.00 -21.33 -20.44
C VAL A 429 18.06 -21.12 -19.36
N ALA A 430 18.73 -19.96 -19.36
CA ALA A 430 19.71 -19.61 -18.34
C ALA A 430 19.09 -19.59 -16.92
N ALA A 431 19.73 -20.31 -15.99
CA ALA A 431 19.32 -20.32 -14.59
C ALA A 431 19.49 -18.92 -13.96
N ILE A 432 18.54 -18.52 -13.14
CA ILE A 432 18.60 -17.26 -12.37
C ILE A 432 19.24 -17.57 -11.01
N ALA A 433 20.48 -17.15 -10.84
CA ALA A 433 21.17 -17.27 -9.54
C ALA A 433 20.62 -16.23 -8.55
N LEU A 434 20.17 -16.70 -7.40
CA LEU A 434 19.64 -15.85 -6.33
C LEU A 434 20.68 -15.65 -5.23
N ASP A 435 20.88 -14.40 -4.83
CA ASP A 435 21.64 -14.03 -3.65
C ASP A 435 20.87 -14.37 -2.35
N TRP A 436 21.60 -14.46 -1.25
CA TRP A 436 21.02 -14.83 0.06
C TRP A 436 19.89 -13.89 0.52
N PRO A 437 20.00 -12.54 0.41
CA PRO A 437 18.90 -11.65 0.77
C PRO A 437 17.61 -11.91 -0.02
N THR A 438 17.72 -12.22 -1.31
CA THR A 438 16.56 -12.58 -2.14
C THR A 438 15.93 -13.88 -1.70
N LYS A 439 16.74 -14.92 -1.41
CA LYS A 439 16.22 -16.20 -0.90
C LYS A 439 15.47 -16.00 0.41
N LEU A 440 16.05 -15.23 1.34
CA LEU A 440 15.41 -14.88 2.61
C LEU A 440 14.08 -14.16 2.37
N LEU A 441 14.07 -13.15 1.49
CA LEU A 441 12.86 -12.40 1.16
C LEU A 441 11.76 -13.31 0.58
N CYS A 442 12.09 -14.18 -0.37
CA CYS A 442 11.14 -15.16 -0.92
C CYS A 442 10.52 -16.04 0.18
N VAL A 443 11.36 -16.59 1.06
CA VAL A 443 10.90 -17.46 2.16
C VAL A 443 9.99 -16.69 3.13
N LEU A 444 10.40 -15.47 3.55
CA LEU A 444 9.59 -14.62 4.44
C LEU A 444 8.22 -14.30 3.84
N LEU A 445 8.17 -13.99 2.54
CA LEU A 445 6.92 -13.67 1.85
C LEU A 445 6.03 -14.92 1.69
N ILE A 446 6.58 -16.07 1.27
CA ILE A 446 5.85 -17.33 1.17
C ILE A 446 5.25 -17.70 2.54
N VAL A 447 6.09 -17.72 3.58
CA VAL A 447 5.66 -18.06 4.93
C VAL A 447 4.60 -17.09 5.43
N GLY A 448 4.80 -15.78 5.25
CA GLY A 448 3.83 -14.74 5.66
C GLY A 448 2.49 -14.89 4.97
N ILE A 449 2.46 -15.10 3.64
CA ILE A 449 1.23 -15.24 2.86
C ILE A 449 0.46 -16.51 3.26
N VAL A 450 1.16 -17.63 3.48
CA VAL A 450 0.54 -18.89 3.87
C VAL A 450 0.11 -18.87 5.34
N TRP A 451 0.98 -18.39 6.24
CA TRP A 451 0.68 -18.32 7.67
C TRP A 451 -0.55 -17.46 7.97
N LEU A 452 -0.62 -16.26 7.38
CA LEU A 452 -1.80 -15.40 7.52
C LEU A 452 -3.05 -16.06 6.91
N GLY A 453 -2.92 -16.89 5.87
CA GLY A 453 -4.05 -17.60 5.30
C GLY A 453 -4.55 -18.78 6.15
N VAL A 454 -3.66 -19.47 6.86
CA VAL A 454 -4.00 -20.65 7.68
C VAL A 454 -4.34 -20.29 9.12
N ALA A 455 -3.65 -19.29 9.68
CA ALA A 455 -3.83 -18.85 11.07
C ALA A 455 -4.12 -17.32 11.14
N PRO A 456 -5.26 -16.85 10.65
CA PRO A 456 -5.60 -15.42 10.61
C PRO A 456 -5.90 -14.80 11.99
N ALA A 457 -6.40 -15.63 12.93
CA ALA A 457 -6.95 -15.17 14.19
C ALA A 457 -6.01 -14.29 15.03
N PRO A 458 -4.70 -14.57 15.21
CA PRO A 458 -3.83 -13.72 16.01
C PRO A 458 -3.75 -12.29 15.48
N VAL A 459 -3.64 -12.13 14.15
CA VAL A 459 -3.52 -10.82 13.52
C VAL A 459 -4.88 -10.11 13.47
N MET A 460 -5.96 -10.81 13.13
CA MET A 460 -7.30 -10.22 13.12
C MET A 460 -7.72 -9.75 14.52
N ASN A 461 -7.43 -10.52 15.55
CA ASN A 461 -7.71 -10.14 16.93
C ASN A 461 -6.87 -8.93 17.38
N ALA A 462 -5.59 -8.87 17.00
CA ALA A 462 -4.74 -7.73 17.28
C ALA A 462 -5.26 -6.45 16.62
N ILE A 463 -5.70 -6.53 15.35
CA ILE A 463 -6.32 -5.40 14.64
C ILE A 463 -7.62 -4.99 15.33
N SER A 464 -8.54 -5.93 15.57
CA SER A 464 -9.85 -5.66 16.18
C SER A 464 -9.73 -5.05 17.58
N SER A 465 -8.85 -5.58 18.43
CA SER A 465 -8.59 -5.03 19.76
C SER A 465 -7.98 -3.63 19.71
N SER A 466 -7.11 -3.36 18.74
CA SER A 466 -6.53 -2.02 18.55
C SER A 466 -7.57 -0.99 18.09
N LEU A 467 -8.54 -1.41 17.27
CA LEU A 467 -9.65 -0.56 16.80
C LEU A 467 -10.66 -0.25 17.91
N SER A 468 -10.92 -1.20 18.81
CA SER A 468 -11.83 -0.99 19.95
C SER A 468 -11.38 0.14 20.88
N GLY A 469 -10.08 0.45 20.91
CA GLY A 469 -9.51 1.59 21.65
C GLY A 469 -9.67 2.95 20.97
N LEU A 470 -10.20 3.02 19.75
CA LEU A 470 -10.34 4.27 18.99
C LEU A 470 -11.65 5.04 19.23
N ASN A 471 -12.55 4.57 20.12
CA ASN A 471 -13.89 5.13 20.31
C ASN A 471 -14.69 5.22 18.99
N LEU A 472 -14.55 4.21 18.14
CA LEU A 472 -15.32 4.10 16.91
C LEU A 472 -16.79 3.82 17.21
N PRO A 473 -17.75 4.20 16.33
CA PRO A 473 -19.13 3.79 16.47
C PRO A 473 -19.20 2.24 16.50
N GLN A 474 -19.94 1.72 17.48
CA GLN A 474 -20.16 0.27 17.62
C GLN A 474 -21.22 -0.21 16.65
#